data_8bdb4a5dbd10779019bbeb42b76bd0b1
#
_entry.id   8bdb4a5dbd10779019bbeb42b76bd0b1
#
_cell.length_a   1.000
_cell.length_b   1.000
_cell.length_c   1.000
_cell.angle_alpha   90.00
_cell.angle_beta   90.00
_cell.angle_gamma   90.00
#
_symmetry.space_group_name_H-M   'P 1'
#
loop_
_entity.id
_entity.type
_entity.pdbx_description
1 polymer ?
#
loop_
_entity_poly.entity_id
_entity_poly.type
_entity_poly.pdbx_seq_one_letter_code
_entity_poly.pdbx_strand_id
1 'polypeptide(L)'
;MTWTVNAAKPAQKQAARFPAKDQEKIGSAVLTTADDPFTGDVLKLAGEGNRWRRRVGSYRIFFTADTAQKTVNVNAIVRRASTTY
;
A
#
# COMPACT_ATOMS: atom_id res chain seq x y z
N MET A 1 -11.14 6.25 -12.06
CA MET A 1 -9.84 6.02 -11.46
C MET A 1 -8.75 6.33 -12.45
N THR A 2 -7.75 7.07 -12.00
CA THR A 2 -6.68 7.54 -12.89
C THR A 2 -5.55 6.53 -12.99
N TRP A 3 -5.35 5.75 -11.94
CA TRP A 3 -4.24 4.79 -11.87
C TRP A 3 -4.74 3.36 -11.84
N THR A 4 -3.96 2.46 -12.44
CA THR A 4 -4.21 1.03 -12.33
C THR A 4 -3.43 0.50 -11.14
N VAL A 5 -4.08 -0.25 -10.26
CA VAL A 5 -3.42 -0.81 -9.08
C VAL A 5 -3.41 -2.32 -9.18
N ASN A 6 -2.22 -2.90 -9.12
CA ASN A 6 -2.02 -4.33 -9.10
C ASN A 6 -1.42 -4.72 -7.75
N ALA A 7 -1.79 -5.86 -7.23
CA ALA A 7 -1.22 -6.37 -5.99
C ALA A 7 -0.43 -7.63 -6.27
N ALA A 8 0.81 -7.65 -5.83
CA ALA A 8 1.65 -8.83 -5.94
C ALA A 8 1.09 -9.96 -5.07
N LYS A 9 1.37 -11.20 -5.44
CA LYS A 9 0.87 -12.34 -4.67
C LYS A 9 1.23 -12.30 -3.19
N PRO A 10 2.47 -11.94 -2.81
CA PRO A 10 2.78 -11.81 -1.38
C PRO A 10 1.90 -10.81 -0.66
N ALA A 11 1.60 -9.68 -1.30
CA ALA A 11 0.72 -8.68 -0.70
C ALA A 11 -0.70 -9.22 -0.52
N GLN A 12 -1.20 -9.94 -1.51
CA GLN A 12 -2.53 -10.54 -1.44
C GLN A 12 -2.61 -11.56 -0.30
N LYS A 13 -1.59 -12.39 -0.16
CA LYS A 13 -1.55 -13.40 0.90
C LYS A 13 -1.47 -12.77 2.27
N GLN A 14 -0.70 -11.70 2.40
CA GLN A 14 -0.60 -10.97 3.66
C GLN A 14 -1.94 -10.38 4.06
N ALA A 15 -2.61 -9.71 3.12
CA ALA A 15 -3.90 -9.09 3.39
C ALA A 15 -4.96 -10.12 3.78
N ALA A 16 -4.92 -11.29 3.20
CA ALA A 16 -5.90 -12.33 3.48
C ALA A 16 -5.86 -12.83 4.92
N ARG A 17 -4.75 -12.60 5.63
CA ARG A 17 -4.59 -13.01 7.01
C ARG A 17 -5.06 -11.99 8.02
N PHE A 18 -5.40 -10.80 7.58
CA PHE A 18 -5.80 -9.74 8.49
C PHE A 18 -7.29 -9.85 8.85
N PRO A 19 -7.70 -9.31 10.01
CA PRO A 19 -9.12 -9.27 10.35
C PRO A 19 -9.94 -8.56 9.29
N ALA A 20 -11.20 -8.95 9.14
CA ALA A 20 -12.07 -8.40 8.10
C ALA A 20 -12.15 -6.87 8.14
N LYS A 21 -12.24 -6.29 9.33
CA LYS A 21 -12.30 -4.84 9.47
C LYS A 21 -11.05 -4.16 8.91
N ASP A 22 -9.91 -4.79 9.15
CA ASP A 22 -8.65 -4.24 8.68
C ASP A 22 -8.52 -4.42 7.17
N GLN A 23 -9.04 -5.52 6.63
CA GLN A 23 -9.07 -5.70 5.18
C GLN A 23 -9.89 -4.61 4.51
N GLU A 24 -10.98 -4.18 5.12
CA GLU A 24 -11.79 -3.09 4.59
C GLU A 24 -11.02 -1.78 4.57
N LYS A 25 -10.29 -1.50 5.64
CA LYS A 25 -9.47 -0.27 5.71
C LYS A 25 -8.39 -0.27 4.63
N ILE A 26 -7.74 -1.40 4.46
CA ILE A 26 -6.70 -1.54 3.45
C ILE A 26 -7.30 -1.41 2.05
N GLY A 27 -8.44 -2.03 1.82
CA GLY A 27 -9.14 -1.93 0.55
C GLY A 27 -9.50 -0.49 0.20
N SER A 28 -9.99 0.27 1.18
CA SER A 28 -10.31 1.68 0.99
C SER A 28 -9.07 2.48 0.64
N ALA A 29 -7.95 2.19 1.31
CA ALA A 29 -6.69 2.86 1.02
C ALA A 29 -6.19 2.55 -0.39
N VAL A 30 -6.38 1.31 -0.84
CA VAL A 30 -6.00 0.92 -2.19
C VAL A 30 -6.84 1.67 -3.22
N LEU A 31 -8.13 1.84 -2.97
CA LEU A 31 -9.00 2.61 -3.85
C LEU A 31 -8.56 4.07 -3.91
N THR A 32 -8.20 4.65 -2.78
CA THR A 32 -7.68 6.02 -2.76
C THR A 32 -6.38 6.10 -3.55
N THR A 33 -5.54 5.08 -3.44
CA THR A 33 -4.29 5.02 -4.20
C THR A 33 -4.57 4.97 -5.71
N ALA A 34 -5.65 4.35 -6.11
CA ALA A 34 -6.02 4.31 -7.53
C ALA A 34 -6.42 5.69 -8.05
N ASP A 35 -6.92 6.56 -7.18
CA ASP A 35 -7.23 7.92 -7.57
C ASP A 35 -5.98 8.79 -7.56
N ASP A 36 -5.19 8.70 -6.49
CA ASP A 36 -3.95 9.45 -6.35
C ASP A 36 -3.03 8.71 -5.39
N PRO A 37 -1.97 8.04 -5.89
CA PRO A 37 -1.10 7.25 -5.04
C PRO A 37 -0.27 8.07 -4.05
N PHE A 38 -0.22 9.37 -4.22
CA PHE A 38 0.60 10.23 -3.37
C PHE A 38 -0.20 11.00 -2.33
N THR A 39 -1.47 10.67 -2.19
CA THR A 39 -2.35 11.27 -1.19
C THR A 39 -2.31 10.46 0.09
N GLY A 40 -2.40 11.15 1.21
CA GLY A 40 -2.44 10.53 2.53
C GLY A 40 -1.08 10.45 3.16
N ASP A 41 -0.92 9.54 4.12
CA ASP A 41 0.33 9.37 4.85
C ASP A 41 1.29 8.52 4.01
N VAL A 42 1.91 9.16 3.03
CA VAL A 42 2.76 8.52 2.03
C VAL A 42 4.16 9.08 2.12
N LEU A 43 5.15 8.21 2.09
CA LEU A 43 6.55 8.60 2.16
C LEU A 43 7.34 7.85 1.09
N LYS A 44 8.16 8.59 0.35
CA LYS A 44 9.05 7.97 -0.62
C LYS A 44 10.23 7.36 0.12
N LEU A 45 10.58 6.13 -0.24
CA LEU A 45 11.68 5.44 0.40
C LEU A 45 13.00 5.87 -0.22
N ALA A 46 13.92 6.33 0.63
CA ALA A 46 15.21 6.83 0.17
C ALA A 46 16.01 5.71 -0.50
N GLY A 47 16.59 6.02 -1.65
CA GLY A 47 17.44 5.07 -2.34
C GLY A 47 16.72 3.93 -3.04
N GLU A 48 15.38 3.95 -3.02
CA GLU A 48 14.59 2.85 -3.55
C GLU A 48 13.91 3.16 -4.88
N GLY A 49 14.32 4.20 -5.55
CA GLY A 49 13.70 4.57 -6.82
C GLY A 49 12.25 5.00 -6.66
N ASN A 50 11.33 4.28 -7.29
CA ASN A 50 9.91 4.61 -7.24
C ASN A 50 9.17 3.89 -6.12
N ARG A 51 9.84 3.49 -5.09
CA ARG A 51 9.21 2.79 -3.98
C ARG A 51 8.70 3.77 -2.93
N TRP A 52 7.50 3.47 -2.45
CA TRP A 52 6.78 4.32 -1.52
C TRP A 52 6.18 3.49 -0.41
N ARG A 53 5.89 4.13 0.71
CA ARG A 53 5.19 3.51 1.83
C ARG A 53 3.97 4.35 2.15
N ARG A 54 2.82 3.71 2.27
CA ARG A 54 1.61 4.36 2.78
C ARG A 54 1.25 3.73 4.10
N ARG A 55 1.05 4.55 5.11
CA ARG A 55 0.64 4.08 6.43
C ARG A 55 -0.88 4.18 6.56
N VAL A 56 -1.50 3.07 6.99
CA VAL A 56 -2.94 2.98 7.20
C VAL A 56 -3.16 2.34 8.56
N GLY A 57 -3.44 3.13 9.57
CA GLY A 57 -3.57 2.62 10.93
C GLY A 57 -2.31 1.90 11.37
N SER A 58 -2.44 0.64 11.72
CA SER A 58 -1.31 -0.20 12.14
C SER A 58 -0.61 -0.87 10.98
N TYR A 59 -1.01 -0.58 9.74
CA TYR A 59 -0.46 -1.25 8.57
C TYR A 59 0.39 -0.34 7.73
N ARG A 60 1.31 -0.94 6.98
CA ARG A 60 2.12 -0.24 6.00
C ARG A 60 1.98 -0.94 4.67
N ILE A 61 1.63 -0.17 3.65
CA ILE A 61 1.50 -0.66 2.29
C ILE A 61 2.71 -0.17 1.52
N PHE A 62 3.51 -1.11 1.02
CA PHE A 62 4.68 -0.78 0.21
C PHE A 62 4.31 -0.95 -1.25
N PHE A 63 4.56 0.07 -2.04
CA PHE A 63 4.21 0.04 -3.44
C PHE A 63 5.24 0.76 -4.30
N THR A 64 5.24 0.42 -5.58
CA THR A 64 5.99 1.16 -6.59
C THR A 64 4.99 1.89 -7.46
N ALA A 65 5.36 3.09 -7.91
CA ALA A 65 4.49 3.90 -8.75
C ALA A 65 5.20 4.23 -10.05
N ASP A 66 4.60 3.79 -11.16
CA ASP A 66 5.11 4.11 -12.49
C ASP A 66 4.26 5.26 -13.05
N THR A 67 4.82 6.47 -13.03
CA THR A 67 4.08 7.65 -13.44
C THR A 67 3.86 7.70 -14.96
N ALA A 68 4.75 7.08 -15.72
CA ALA A 68 4.60 7.06 -17.17
C ALA A 68 3.40 6.24 -17.60
N GLN A 69 3.17 5.10 -16.95
CA GLN A 69 2.06 4.22 -17.26
C GLN A 69 0.90 4.36 -16.30
N LYS A 70 1.03 5.20 -15.31
CA LYS A 70 0.03 5.39 -14.26
C LYS A 70 -0.38 4.07 -13.64
N THR A 71 0.61 3.29 -13.23
CA THR A 71 0.41 1.98 -12.64
C THR A 71 1.07 1.93 -11.28
N VAL A 72 0.34 1.39 -10.31
CA VAL A 72 0.85 1.16 -8.97
C VAL A 72 0.90 -0.35 -8.73
N ASN A 73 2.04 -0.83 -8.25
CA ASN A 73 2.19 -2.23 -7.88
C ASN A 73 2.37 -2.31 -6.37
N VAL A 74 1.42 -2.90 -5.69
CA VAL A 74 1.50 -3.11 -4.25
C VAL A 74 2.37 -4.34 -4.01
N ASN A 75 3.51 -4.13 -3.38
CA ASN A 75 4.52 -5.18 -3.22
C ASN A 75 4.35 -5.96 -1.92
N ALA A 76 3.95 -5.29 -0.86
CA ALA A 76 3.79 -5.91 0.44
C ALA A 76 2.84 -5.09 1.30
N ILE A 77 2.14 -5.77 2.20
CA ILE A 77 1.29 -5.14 3.20
C ILE A 77 1.68 -5.74 4.53
N VAL A 78 2.23 -4.91 5.41
CA VAL A 78 2.81 -5.38 6.66
C VAL A 78 2.09 -4.73 7.84
N ARG A 79 1.74 -5.53 8.83
CA ARG A 79 1.20 -5.00 10.07
C ARG A 79 2.35 -4.53 10.94
N ARG A 80 2.26 -3.28 11.39
CA ARG A 80 3.26 -2.74 12.29
C ARG A 80 3.11 -3.41 13.65
N ALA A 81 4.23 -3.89 14.20
CA ALA A 81 4.20 -4.47 15.52
C ALA A 81 3.86 -3.40 16.53
N SER A 82 2.91 -3.70 17.36
CA SER A 82 2.52 -2.71 18.34
C SER A 82 3.42 -2.72 19.52
N THR A 83 4.38 -3.51 19.61
CA THR A 83 5.11 -3.60 20.65
C THR A 83 5.96 -2.82 20.89
N THR A 84 6.38 -2.66 21.33
CA THR A 84 7.05 -2.12 21.49
C THR A 84 7.87 -2.20 22.12
N TYR A 85 8.30 -2.25 22.46
CA TYR A 85 9.25 -2.32 23.14
C TYR A 85 9.26 -1.44 23.97
#